data_95fcc5a7a703d4df30861a2823ae94fd
#
_entry.id   95fcc5a7a703d4df30861a2823ae94fd
#
_cell.length_a   1.000
_cell.length_b   1.000
_cell.length_c   1.000
_cell.angle_alpha   90.00
_cell.angle_beta   90.00
_cell.angle_gamma   90.00
#
_symmetry.space_group_name_H-M   'P 1'
#
loop_
_entity.id
_entity.type
_entity.pdbx_description
1 polymer ?
#
loop_
_entity_poly.entity_id
_entity_poly.type
_entity_poly.pdbx_seq_one_letter_code
_entity_poly.pdbx_strand_id
1 'polypeptide(L)'
;FAIVLLASDVQKKLSRKATAAKVACEDGIQECMEAMPDLRANNAEERYLSGLEKKIRAVESRLVRSELGTAVFVVSAGLVLRLGIATTALAGAALLVKGELDVLTFFMFLLVVSRLYDPLEGTLQNLAAIIGTNSNIERMNEILDCPVQSGSEQLTNRNCDIVFDHVGFSYQSGETVLRDVSFTAKQGEVTALVGPSGGGKTPVSRLAARFWDIDRGRITVGGMDISGIDPEKLMSLYSIVFQDVTLFDNTILENIRIGRKDATDEEVIAAAKLANVDRFAEKLPDGWNANIGENGCELSGGERQRISIARAFLKDAPIILLDEATASLDVENETAIQEALSRLIKNKTVLIIAHRMRTVSGADRIVVLSDGAVAEQGSPAELLQAGGIFAHMVRIQTESRSWTLAKA
;
A
#
# COMPACT_ATOMS: atom_id res chain seq x y z
N PHE A 1 -1.11 -42.81 12.65
CA PHE A 1 -1.89 -41.60 12.95
C PHE A 1 -1.22 -40.76 14.04
N ALA A 2 -0.88 -41.32 15.21
CA ALA A 2 -0.21 -40.62 16.31
C ALA A 2 1.13 -39.96 15.88
N ILE A 3 1.94 -40.64 15.08
CA ILE A 3 3.23 -40.14 14.54
C ILE A 3 2.98 -38.90 13.64
N VAL A 4 1.93 -38.94 12.83
CA VAL A 4 1.58 -37.81 11.93
C VAL A 4 1.10 -36.59 12.73
N LEU A 5 0.32 -36.78 13.80
CA LEU A 5 -0.12 -35.71 14.68
C LEU A 5 1.04 -35.07 15.45
N LEU A 6 1.96 -35.87 16.00
CA LEU A 6 3.17 -35.38 16.67
C LEU A 6 4.11 -34.62 15.67
N ALA A 7 4.16 -35.12 14.44
CA ALA A 7 4.94 -34.49 13.37
C ALA A 7 4.37 -33.12 12.93
N SER A 8 3.04 -32.95 13.01
CA SER A 8 2.34 -31.75 12.55
C SER A 8 2.89 -30.47 13.17
N ASP A 9 3.15 -30.44 14.48
CA ASP A 9 3.67 -29.25 15.16
C ASP A 9 5.09 -28.92 14.76
N VAL A 10 5.93 -29.94 14.59
CA VAL A 10 7.31 -29.75 14.12
C VAL A 10 7.32 -29.27 12.68
N GLN A 11 6.51 -29.86 11.84
CA GLN A 11 6.37 -29.49 10.42
C GLN A 11 5.85 -28.05 10.27
N LYS A 12 4.80 -27.65 11.02
CA LYS A 12 4.31 -26.27 11.06
C LYS A 12 5.41 -25.29 11.45
N LYS A 13 6.21 -25.61 12.47
CA LYS A 13 7.32 -24.76 12.92
C LYS A 13 8.43 -24.63 11.86
N LEU A 14 8.77 -25.71 11.17
CA LEU A 14 9.76 -25.71 10.09
C LEU A 14 9.24 -24.92 8.88
N SER A 15 7.99 -25.14 8.47
CA SER A 15 7.35 -24.44 7.38
C SER A 15 7.26 -22.93 7.64
N ARG A 16 6.83 -22.49 8.84
CA ARG A 16 6.81 -21.06 9.21
C ARG A 16 8.19 -20.42 9.12
N LYS A 17 9.26 -21.11 9.56
CA LYS A 17 10.64 -20.61 9.44
C LYS A 17 11.12 -20.52 8.00
N ALA A 18 10.74 -21.47 7.14
CA ALA A 18 11.06 -21.45 5.72
C ALA A 18 10.34 -20.29 5.03
N THR A 19 9.04 -20.10 5.31
CA THR A 19 8.24 -19.01 4.79
C THR A 19 8.77 -17.64 5.22
N ALA A 20 9.10 -17.46 6.50
CA ALA A 20 9.68 -16.21 7.00
C ALA A 20 11.02 -15.87 6.31
N ALA A 21 11.84 -16.88 6.00
CA ALA A 21 13.07 -16.65 5.24
C ALA A 21 12.80 -16.26 3.78
N LYS A 22 11.76 -16.85 3.17
CA LYS A 22 11.36 -16.53 1.81
C LYS A 22 10.90 -15.07 1.71
N VAL A 23 10.03 -14.62 2.62
CA VAL A 23 9.59 -13.20 2.70
C VAL A 23 10.79 -12.26 2.88
N ALA A 24 11.68 -12.54 3.83
CA ALA A 24 12.86 -11.70 4.05
C ALA A 24 13.83 -11.67 2.85
N CYS A 25 13.81 -12.69 1.99
CA CYS A 25 14.56 -12.71 0.74
C CYS A 25 13.85 -11.88 -0.35
N GLU A 26 12.54 -12.02 -0.48
CA GLU A 26 11.70 -11.23 -1.39
C GLU A 26 11.83 -9.74 -1.10
N ASP A 27 11.71 -9.34 0.18
CA ASP A 27 11.93 -7.95 0.63
C ASP A 27 13.33 -7.46 0.25
N GLY A 28 14.36 -8.31 0.43
CA GLY A 28 15.73 -7.94 0.07
C GLY A 28 15.97 -7.84 -1.44
N ILE A 29 15.25 -8.58 -2.26
CA ILE A 29 15.31 -8.45 -3.72
C ILE A 29 14.64 -7.14 -4.14
N GLN A 30 13.48 -6.84 -3.60
CA GLN A 30 12.77 -5.60 -3.88
C GLN A 30 13.61 -4.38 -3.48
N GLU A 31 14.15 -4.36 -2.26
CA GLU A 31 15.05 -3.31 -1.77
C GLU A 31 16.27 -3.14 -2.70
N CYS A 32 16.87 -4.25 -3.18
CA CYS A 32 17.98 -4.20 -4.11
C CYS A 32 17.61 -3.57 -5.45
N MET A 33 16.43 -3.87 -5.98
CA MET A 33 15.94 -3.31 -7.23
C MET A 33 15.67 -1.81 -7.11
N GLU A 34 15.01 -1.39 -6.04
CA GLU A 34 14.69 0.02 -5.77
C GLU A 34 15.95 0.86 -5.51
N ALA A 35 16.90 0.32 -4.73
CA ALA A 35 18.13 1.02 -4.36
C ALA A 35 19.28 0.88 -5.39
N MET A 36 19.08 0.19 -6.52
CA MET A 36 20.16 -0.10 -7.48
C MET A 36 20.90 1.16 -7.98
N PRO A 37 20.22 2.28 -8.31
CA PRO A 37 20.93 3.50 -8.72
C PRO A 37 21.87 4.04 -7.62
N ASP A 38 21.39 4.03 -6.36
CA ASP A 38 22.17 4.52 -5.22
C ASP A 38 23.34 3.58 -4.90
N LEU A 39 23.12 2.27 -5.00
CA LEU A 39 24.19 1.28 -4.81
C LEU A 39 25.30 1.44 -5.82
N ARG A 40 24.96 1.72 -7.10
CA ARG A 40 25.93 2.01 -8.16
C ARG A 40 26.68 3.31 -7.93
N ALA A 41 25.94 4.37 -7.61
CA ALA A 41 26.54 5.69 -7.35
C ALA A 41 27.57 5.66 -6.21
N ASN A 42 27.40 4.74 -5.24
CA ASN A 42 28.29 4.61 -4.07
C ASN A 42 29.25 3.41 -4.15
N ASN A 43 29.32 2.69 -5.28
CA ASN A 43 30.13 1.46 -5.45
C ASN A 43 29.89 0.41 -4.35
N ALA A 44 28.63 0.27 -3.91
CA ALA A 44 28.23 -0.60 -2.80
C ALA A 44 27.60 -1.92 -3.25
N GLU A 45 27.53 -2.20 -4.55
CA GLU A 45 26.84 -3.35 -5.16
C GLU A 45 27.32 -4.68 -4.59
N GLU A 46 28.64 -4.92 -4.59
CA GLU A 46 29.22 -6.21 -4.16
C GLU A 46 28.90 -6.52 -2.71
N ARG A 47 28.99 -5.50 -1.83
CA ARG A 47 28.66 -5.65 -0.42
C ARG A 47 27.19 -5.99 -0.21
N TYR A 48 26.30 -5.32 -0.95
CA TYR A 48 24.85 -5.53 -0.84
C TYR A 48 24.44 -6.89 -1.40
N LEU A 49 24.94 -7.26 -2.58
CA LEU A 49 24.70 -8.57 -3.19
C LEU A 49 25.19 -9.73 -2.33
N SER A 50 26.33 -9.58 -1.64
CA SER A 50 26.79 -10.60 -0.69
C SER A 50 25.81 -10.78 0.49
N GLY A 51 25.14 -9.72 0.91
CA GLY A 51 24.08 -9.79 1.92
C GLY A 51 22.83 -10.52 1.40
N LEU A 52 22.42 -10.23 0.18
CA LEU A 52 21.32 -10.89 -0.49
C LEU A 52 21.58 -12.38 -0.73
N GLU A 53 22.81 -12.74 -1.13
CA GLU A 53 23.21 -14.14 -1.30
C GLU A 53 23.09 -14.93 0.01
N LYS A 54 23.41 -14.33 1.17
CA LYS A 54 23.20 -14.96 2.48
C LYS A 54 21.71 -15.21 2.76
N LYS A 55 20.83 -14.27 2.38
CA LYS A 55 19.36 -14.45 2.49
C LYS A 55 18.89 -15.61 1.61
N ILE A 56 19.37 -15.70 0.37
CA ILE A 56 19.03 -16.79 -0.58
C ILE A 56 19.48 -18.14 -0.02
N ARG A 57 20.73 -18.27 0.45
CA ARG A 57 21.22 -19.50 1.08
C ARG A 57 20.46 -19.87 2.35
N ALA A 58 19.98 -18.88 3.11
CA ALA A 58 19.13 -19.13 4.28
C ALA A 58 17.77 -19.70 3.88
N VAL A 59 17.17 -19.24 2.78
CA VAL A 59 15.93 -19.80 2.20
C VAL A 59 16.16 -21.25 1.81
N GLU A 60 17.20 -21.53 1.00
CA GLU A 60 17.53 -22.88 0.55
C GLU A 60 17.72 -23.85 1.72
N SER A 61 18.57 -23.47 2.70
CA SER A 61 18.84 -24.29 3.87
C SER A 61 17.59 -24.59 4.70
N ARG A 62 16.66 -23.63 4.82
CA ARG A 62 15.42 -23.82 5.58
C ARG A 62 14.39 -24.61 4.81
N LEU A 63 14.30 -24.46 3.48
CA LEU A 63 13.45 -25.29 2.62
C LEU A 63 13.91 -26.75 2.67
N VAL A 64 15.20 -27.01 2.46
CA VAL A 64 15.75 -28.38 2.54
C VAL A 64 15.46 -29.03 3.88
N ARG A 65 15.61 -28.30 4.99
CA ARG A 65 15.29 -28.83 6.33
C ARG A 65 13.79 -29.10 6.50
N SER A 66 12.92 -28.26 5.94
CA SER A 66 11.49 -28.46 5.97
C SER A 66 11.07 -29.71 5.18
N GLU A 67 11.63 -29.87 3.96
CA GLU A 67 11.36 -31.03 3.09
C GLU A 67 11.90 -32.32 3.70
N LEU A 68 13.13 -32.32 4.23
CA LEU A 68 13.70 -33.48 4.91
C LEU A 68 12.89 -33.86 6.15
N GLY A 69 12.43 -32.85 6.92
CA GLY A 69 11.52 -33.09 8.04
C GLY A 69 10.27 -33.84 7.61
N THR A 70 9.59 -33.35 6.56
CA THR A 70 8.40 -33.99 5.99
C THR A 70 8.71 -35.41 5.50
N ALA A 71 9.81 -35.58 4.76
CA ALA A 71 10.24 -36.87 4.21
C ALA A 71 10.49 -37.92 5.33
N VAL A 72 11.19 -37.53 6.40
CA VAL A 72 11.45 -38.44 7.54
C VAL A 72 10.13 -38.94 8.15
N PHE A 73 9.13 -38.08 8.33
CA PHE A 73 7.86 -38.49 8.88
C PHE A 73 7.06 -39.41 7.96
N VAL A 74 6.98 -39.08 6.67
CA VAL A 74 6.27 -39.87 5.66
C VAL A 74 6.92 -41.27 5.53
N VAL A 75 8.26 -41.33 5.41
CA VAL A 75 9.00 -42.58 5.28
C VAL A 75 8.88 -43.41 6.55
N SER A 76 8.96 -42.81 7.75
CA SER A 76 8.81 -43.51 9.02
C SER A 76 7.40 -44.12 9.16
N ALA A 77 6.37 -43.38 8.76
CA ALA A 77 4.98 -43.91 8.78
C ALA A 77 4.81 -45.04 7.76
N GLY A 78 5.40 -44.91 6.55
CA GLY A 78 5.42 -46.00 5.55
C GLY A 78 6.15 -47.25 6.04
N LEU A 79 7.28 -47.12 6.75
CA LEU A 79 7.99 -48.23 7.34
C LEU A 79 7.13 -49.00 8.38
N VAL A 80 6.43 -48.28 9.26
CA VAL A 80 5.50 -48.91 10.25
C VAL A 80 4.40 -49.65 9.54
N LEU A 81 3.86 -49.12 8.45
CA LEU A 81 2.86 -49.82 7.64
C LEU A 81 3.44 -51.13 7.05
N ARG A 82 4.64 -51.06 6.41
CA ARG A 82 5.30 -52.23 5.80
C ARG A 82 5.64 -53.32 6.84
N LEU A 83 6.03 -52.94 8.07
CA LEU A 83 6.17 -53.91 9.18
C LEU A 83 4.86 -54.64 9.48
N GLY A 84 3.70 -53.99 9.27
CA GLY A 84 2.41 -54.64 9.39
C GLY A 84 2.22 -55.81 8.40
N ILE A 85 2.71 -55.67 7.14
CA ILE A 85 2.66 -56.78 6.17
C ILE A 85 3.56 -57.93 6.65
N ALA A 86 4.78 -57.64 7.10
CA ALA A 86 5.72 -58.65 7.56
C ALA A 86 5.15 -59.42 8.79
N THR A 87 4.56 -58.71 9.75
CA THR A 87 3.92 -59.35 10.93
C THR A 87 2.73 -60.21 10.54
N THR A 88 1.91 -59.77 9.58
CA THR A 88 0.78 -60.53 9.04
C THR A 88 1.26 -61.83 8.34
N ALA A 89 2.36 -61.72 7.54
CA ALA A 89 2.93 -62.88 6.86
C ALA A 89 3.48 -63.92 7.90
N LEU A 90 4.18 -63.42 8.93
CA LEU A 90 4.73 -64.28 9.98
C LEU A 90 3.61 -64.97 10.82
N ALA A 91 2.60 -64.21 11.24
CA ALA A 91 1.49 -64.75 11.98
C ALA A 91 0.67 -65.74 11.15
N GLY A 92 0.39 -65.41 9.87
CA GLY A 92 -0.31 -66.31 8.98
C GLY A 92 0.48 -67.59 8.68
N ALA A 93 1.77 -67.53 8.48
CA ALA A 93 2.65 -68.69 8.32
C ALA A 93 2.61 -69.61 9.57
N ALA A 94 2.66 -68.99 10.76
CA ALA A 94 2.56 -69.76 12.03
C ALA A 94 1.22 -70.49 12.17
N LEU A 95 0.08 -69.88 11.78
CA LEU A 95 -1.25 -70.49 11.78
C LEU A 95 -1.36 -71.58 10.72
N LEU A 96 -0.74 -71.41 9.56
CA LEU A 96 -0.68 -72.43 8.51
C LEU A 96 0.06 -73.69 8.98
N VAL A 97 1.20 -73.55 9.66
CA VAL A 97 1.98 -74.67 10.21
C VAL A 97 1.20 -75.41 11.30
N LYS A 98 0.37 -74.71 12.06
CA LYS A 98 -0.53 -75.36 13.08
C LYS A 98 -1.75 -76.05 12.46
N GLY A 99 -2.00 -75.87 11.15
CA GLY A 99 -3.19 -76.44 10.51
C GLY A 99 -4.47 -75.64 10.77
N GLU A 100 -4.36 -74.45 11.38
CA GLU A 100 -5.51 -73.60 11.70
C GLU A 100 -5.95 -72.71 10.55
N LEU A 101 -5.11 -72.62 9.45
CA LEU A 101 -5.36 -71.84 8.26
C LEU A 101 -4.99 -72.67 7.02
N ASP A 102 -5.79 -72.58 5.95
CA ASP A 102 -5.48 -73.19 4.66
C ASP A 102 -4.62 -72.29 3.78
N VAL A 103 -3.90 -72.89 2.84
CA VAL A 103 -2.95 -72.18 1.99
C VAL A 103 -3.64 -71.11 1.12
N LEU A 104 -4.82 -71.40 0.58
CA LEU A 104 -5.56 -70.48 -0.28
C LEU A 104 -5.98 -69.23 0.49
N THR A 105 -6.56 -69.41 1.66
CA THR A 105 -6.99 -68.29 2.53
C THR A 105 -5.79 -67.42 2.95
N PHE A 106 -4.63 -68.02 3.25
CA PHE A 106 -3.41 -67.29 3.57
C PHE A 106 -2.95 -66.41 2.42
N PHE A 107 -2.89 -66.93 1.21
CA PHE A 107 -2.49 -66.14 0.02
C PHE A 107 -3.51 -65.05 -0.32
N MET A 108 -4.82 -65.36 -0.23
CA MET A 108 -5.89 -64.37 -0.42
C MET A 108 -5.77 -63.22 0.60
N PHE A 109 -5.49 -63.53 1.84
CA PHE A 109 -5.34 -62.53 2.90
C PHE A 109 -4.12 -61.67 2.69
N LEU A 110 -2.95 -62.23 2.30
CA LEU A 110 -1.75 -61.46 1.97
C LEU A 110 -2.00 -60.54 0.77
N LEU A 111 -2.72 -60.98 -0.23
CA LEU A 111 -3.04 -60.21 -1.41
C LEU A 111 -3.96 -59.02 -1.05
N VAL A 112 -4.99 -59.26 -0.23
CA VAL A 112 -5.89 -58.20 0.24
C VAL A 112 -5.14 -57.20 1.11
N VAL A 113 -4.32 -57.64 2.06
CA VAL A 113 -3.52 -56.78 2.93
C VAL A 113 -2.57 -55.93 2.11
N SER A 114 -1.83 -56.51 1.16
CA SER A 114 -0.90 -55.74 0.31
C SER A 114 -1.60 -54.63 -0.48
N ARG A 115 -2.83 -54.92 -0.98
CA ARG A 115 -3.65 -53.93 -1.69
C ARG A 115 -4.21 -52.81 -0.81
N LEU A 116 -4.42 -53.10 0.48
CA LEU A 116 -4.94 -52.12 1.43
C LEU A 116 -3.87 -51.06 1.82
N TYR A 117 -2.58 -51.43 1.81
CA TYR A 117 -1.51 -50.54 2.24
C TYR A 117 -1.22 -49.40 1.26
N ASP A 118 -1.34 -49.64 -0.07
CA ASP A 118 -1.10 -48.60 -1.08
C ASP A 118 -2.02 -47.37 -0.90
N PRO A 119 -3.37 -47.51 -0.74
CA PRO A 119 -4.24 -46.39 -0.46
C PRO A 119 -3.94 -45.72 0.90
N LEU A 120 -3.51 -46.47 1.92
CA LEU A 120 -3.14 -45.90 3.22
C LEU A 120 -1.87 -45.04 3.13
N GLU A 121 -0.87 -45.49 2.37
CA GLU A 121 0.35 -44.69 2.11
C GLU A 121 0.01 -43.42 1.35
N GLY A 122 -0.82 -43.49 0.30
CA GLY A 122 -1.32 -42.31 -0.43
C GLY A 122 -2.10 -41.35 0.48
N THR A 123 -2.90 -41.83 1.39
CA THR A 123 -3.63 -41.03 2.37
C THR A 123 -2.67 -40.26 3.31
N LEU A 124 -1.60 -40.93 3.78
CA LEU A 124 -0.58 -40.28 4.61
C LEU A 124 0.16 -39.18 3.88
N GLN A 125 0.51 -39.41 2.61
CA GLN A 125 1.15 -38.37 1.77
C GLN A 125 0.23 -37.16 1.55
N ASN A 126 -1.04 -37.40 1.21
CA ASN A 126 -2.03 -36.35 1.04
C ASN A 126 -2.28 -35.58 2.35
N LEU A 127 -2.33 -36.25 3.48
CA LEU A 127 -2.47 -35.59 4.79
C LEU A 127 -1.30 -34.68 5.11
N ALA A 128 -0.06 -35.11 4.79
CA ALA A 128 1.14 -34.29 4.94
C ALA A 128 1.09 -33.05 4.04
N ALA A 129 0.62 -33.18 2.79
CA ALA A 129 0.42 -32.08 1.86
C ALA A 129 -0.62 -31.06 2.37
N ILE A 130 -1.76 -31.55 2.89
CA ILE A 130 -2.82 -30.70 3.48
C ILE A 130 -2.27 -29.90 4.67
N ILE A 131 -1.49 -30.54 5.57
CA ILE A 131 -0.87 -29.85 6.70
C ILE A 131 0.08 -28.76 6.25
N GLY A 132 0.88 -29.02 5.18
CA GLY A 132 1.78 -28.01 4.58
C GLY A 132 1.04 -26.82 3.98
N THR A 133 -0.10 -27.09 3.32
CA THR A 133 -0.92 -26.04 2.68
C THR A 133 -1.63 -25.15 3.69
N ASN A 134 -1.92 -25.66 4.90
CA ASN A 134 -2.65 -24.91 5.93
C ASN A 134 -1.95 -23.60 6.32
N SER A 135 -0.62 -23.55 6.26
CA SER A 135 0.15 -22.31 6.51
C SER A 135 -0.13 -21.22 5.46
N ASN A 136 -0.38 -21.60 4.22
CA ASN A 136 -0.74 -20.65 3.16
C ASN A 136 -2.19 -20.16 3.34
N ILE A 137 -3.09 -21.03 3.79
CA ILE A 137 -4.48 -20.70 4.12
C ILE A 137 -4.52 -19.72 5.32
N GLU A 138 -3.73 -19.96 6.37
CA GLU A 138 -3.62 -19.03 7.51
C GLU A 138 -3.21 -17.62 7.03
N ARG A 139 -2.21 -17.51 6.17
CA ARG A 139 -1.77 -16.21 5.61
C ARG A 139 -2.81 -15.56 4.71
N MET A 140 -3.52 -16.35 3.92
CA MET A 140 -4.62 -15.82 3.10
C MET A 140 -5.74 -15.27 3.99
N ASN A 141 -6.08 -15.99 5.07
CA ASN A 141 -7.07 -15.54 6.03
C ASN A 141 -6.61 -14.26 6.77
N GLU A 142 -5.33 -14.13 7.14
CA GLU A 142 -4.80 -12.89 7.71
C GLU A 142 -5.07 -11.67 6.81
N ILE A 143 -5.01 -11.84 5.49
CA ILE A 143 -5.32 -10.77 4.53
C ILE A 143 -6.83 -10.56 4.41
N LEU A 144 -7.61 -11.65 4.30
CA LEU A 144 -9.07 -11.59 4.13
C LEU A 144 -9.80 -11.09 5.37
N ASP A 145 -9.29 -11.42 6.56
CA ASP A 145 -9.85 -11.02 7.86
C ASP A 145 -9.34 -9.64 8.31
N CYS A 146 -8.51 -8.97 7.48
CA CYS A 146 -8.05 -7.62 7.79
C CYS A 146 -9.26 -6.68 7.94
N PRO A 147 -9.35 -5.90 9.03
CA PRO A 147 -10.48 -5.00 9.25
C PRO A 147 -10.61 -4.02 8.09
N VAL A 148 -11.76 -4.03 7.44
CA VAL A 148 -12.08 -3.10 6.35
C VAL A 148 -12.97 -2.00 6.92
N GLN A 149 -12.63 -0.74 6.58
CA GLN A 149 -13.51 0.38 6.91
C GLN A 149 -14.86 0.20 6.21
N SER A 150 -15.92 0.44 6.94
CA SER A 150 -17.30 0.34 6.44
C SER A 150 -18.11 1.55 6.87
N GLY A 151 -19.27 1.74 6.28
CA GLY A 151 -20.13 2.84 6.64
C GLY A 151 -21.39 2.92 5.78
N SER A 152 -22.15 3.98 5.95
CA SER A 152 -23.36 4.27 5.16
C SER A 152 -22.98 4.73 3.75
N GLU A 153 -23.72 4.26 2.77
CA GLU A 153 -23.59 4.74 1.40
C GLU A 153 -24.30 6.08 1.15
N GLN A 154 -25.08 6.58 2.12
CA GLN A 154 -25.79 7.83 1.99
C GLN A 154 -24.96 9.01 2.47
N LEU A 155 -24.70 9.95 1.56
CA LEU A 155 -24.10 11.24 1.87
C LEU A 155 -25.21 12.18 2.40
N THR A 156 -25.01 12.72 3.60
CA THR A 156 -25.95 13.64 4.28
C THR A 156 -25.38 15.04 4.48
N ASN A 157 -24.25 15.33 3.84
CA ASN A 157 -23.59 16.62 3.91
C ASN A 157 -24.48 17.73 3.31
N ARG A 158 -24.58 18.87 4.02
CA ARG A 158 -25.37 20.03 3.59
C ARG A 158 -24.56 20.98 2.71
N ASN A 159 -23.26 21.01 2.93
CA ASN A 159 -22.27 21.79 2.20
C ASN A 159 -20.96 21.00 2.11
N CYS A 160 -19.85 21.65 1.79
CA CYS A 160 -18.54 21.03 1.69
C CYS A 160 -17.51 21.63 2.67
N ASP A 161 -17.96 22.19 3.79
CA ASP A 161 -17.06 22.59 4.88
C ASP A 161 -16.40 21.35 5.48
N ILE A 162 -15.09 21.38 5.67
CA ILE A 162 -14.38 20.33 6.41
C ILE A 162 -14.05 20.87 7.80
N VAL A 163 -14.58 20.21 8.84
CA VAL A 163 -14.36 20.60 10.22
C VAL A 163 -13.60 19.50 10.96
N PHE A 164 -12.46 19.87 11.52
CA PHE A 164 -11.72 19.08 12.48
C PHE A 164 -12.05 19.60 13.87
N ASP A 165 -12.49 18.72 14.75
CA ASP A 165 -12.90 19.04 16.12
C ASP A 165 -12.18 18.14 17.12
N HIS A 166 -11.17 18.67 17.79
CA HIS A 166 -10.33 18.00 18.78
C HIS A 166 -9.74 16.66 18.31
N VAL A 167 -9.26 16.62 17.05
CA VAL A 167 -8.78 15.41 16.42
C VAL A 167 -7.41 14.98 16.93
N GLY A 168 -7.34 13.73 17.42
CA GLY A 168 -6.10 13.03 17.74
C GLY A 168 -5.92 11.80 16.89
N PHE A 169 -4.66 11.51 16.49
CA PHE A 169 -4.34 10.39 15.63
C PHE A 169 -2.93 9.84 15.90
N SER A 170 -2.82 8.52 15.95
CA SER A 170 -1.56 7.79 16.05
C SER A 170 -1.51 6.69 14.96
N TYR A 171 -0.33 6.43 14.42
CA TYR A 171 -0.17 5.25 13.56
C TYR A 171 -0.18 3.96 14.40
N GLN A 172 -0.41 2.83 13.74
CA GLN A 172 -0.40 1.48 14.39
C GLN A 172 0.91 1.17 15.14
N SER A 173 2.01 1.85 14.78
CA SER A 173 3.28 1.80 15.51
C SER A 173 3.24 2.41 16.91
N GLY A 174 2.12 3.04 17.31
CA GLY A 174 1.98 3.74 18.58
C GLY A 174 2.56 5.16 18.61
N GLU A 175 3.10 5.64 17.49
CA GLU A 175 3.60 7.00 17.37
C GLU A 175 2.42 8.00 17.23
N THR A 176 2.27 8.88 18.20
CA THR A 176 1.24 9.94 18.17
C THR A 176 1.67 11.06 17.23
N VAL A 177 0.89 11.28 16.16
CA VAL A 177 1.17 12.27 15.12
C VAL A 177 0.32 13.53 15.30
N LEU A 178 -0.96 13.38 15.64
CA LEU A 178 -1.86 14.50 15.95
C LEU A 178 -2.34 14.37 17.38
N ARG A 179 -2.22 15.47 18.13
CA ARG A 179 -2.60 15.51 19.56
C ARG A 179 -3.96 16.15 19.77
N ASP A 180 -4.17 17.32 19.15
CA ASP A 180 -5.42 18.10 19.30
C ASP A 180 -5.51 19.09 18.14
N VAL A 181 -6.14 18.66 17.05
CA VAL A 181 -6.25 19.48 15.84
C VAL A 181 -7.69 19.94 15.67
N SER A 182 -7.90 21.26 15.72
CA SER A 182 -9.21 21.89 15.53
C SER A 182 -9.11 23.08 14.57
N PHE A 183 -9.79 22.96 13.42
CA PHE A 183 -9.93 24.03 12.42
C PHE A 183 -11.09 23.76 11.48
N THR A 184 -11.44 24.77 10.69
CA THR A 184 -12.47 24.65 9.63
C THR A 184 -11.92 25.13 8.30
N ALA A 185 -12.00 24.27 7.28
CA ALA A 185 -11.83 24.64 5.88
C ALA A 185 -13.22 24.88 5.28
N LYS A 186 -13.54 26.14 4.98
CA LYS A 186 -14.89 26.53 4.54
C LYS A 186 -15.09 26.26 3.05
N GLN A 187 -16.33 26.00 2.71
CA GLN A 187 -16.72 25.81 1.32
C GLN A 187 -16.38 27.03 0.46
N GLY A 188 -15.76 26.77 -0.68
CA GLY A 188 -15.38 27.80 -1.64
C GLY A 188 -14.12 28.57 -1.26
N GLU A 189 -13.47 28.27 -0.12
CA GLU A 189 -12.21 28.86 0.34
C GLU A 189 -11.03 27.91 0.10
N VAL A 190 -9.85 28.48 -0.05
CA VAL A 190 -8.56 27.79 -0.07
C VAL A 190 -7.94 27.85 1.31
N THR A 191 -7.88 26.72 2.00
CA THR A 191 -7.22 26.58 3.30
C THR A 191 -5.85 25.92 3.12
N ALA A 192 -4.78 26.63 3.52
CA ALA A 192 -3.42 26.13 3.42
C ALA A 192 -2.92 25.58 4.77
N LEU A 193 -2.46 24.34 4.77
CA LEU A 193 -1.76 23.71 5.87
C LEU A 193 -0.26 23.99 5.74
N VAL A 194 0.33 24.66 6.70
CA VAL A 194 1.76 24.98 6.74
C VAL A 194 2.37 24.56 8.07
N GLY A 195 3.68 24.55 8.17
CA GLY A 195 4.40 24.20 9.40
C GLY A 195 5.68 23.42 9.13
N PRO A 196 6.49 23.15 10.15
CA PRO A 196 7.73 22.41 10.02
C PRO A 196 7.50 20.98 9.49
N SER A 197 8.56 20.35 8.97
CA SER A 197 8.52 18.93 8.60
C SER A 197 8.19 18.08 9.82
N GLY A 198 7.34 17.06 9.66
CA GLY A 198 6.86 16.25 10.78
C GLY A 198 5.70 16.86 11.59
N GLY A 199 5.25 18.09 11.29
CA GLY A 199 4.17 18.77 12.03
C GLY A 199 2.77 18.16 11.85
N GLY A 200 2.57 17.10 11.08
CA GLY A 200 1.28 16.42 10.90
C GLY A 200 0.44 16.87 9.70
N LYS A 201 1.00 17.65 8.76
CA LYS A 201 0.25 18.18 7.59
C LYS A 201 -0.32 17.09 6.68
N THR A 202 0.52 16.15 6.23
CA THR A 202 0.08 15.05 5.37
C THR A 202 -0.95 14.12 6.04
N PRO A 203 -0.79 13.72 7.31
CA PRO A 203 -1.85 13.04 8.06
C PRO A 203 -3.18 13.79 8.08
N VAL A 204 -3.19 15.10 8.34
CA VAL A 204 -4.43 15.90 8.34
C VAL A 204 -5.15 15.82 7.00
N SER A 205 -4.45 16.00 5.88
CA SER A 205 -5.04 15.90 4.54
C SER A 205 -5.63 14.50 4.29
N ARG A 206 -4.90 13.45 4.66
CA ARG A 206 -5.35 12.06 4.45
C ARG A 206 -6.50 11.67 5.38
N LEU A 207 -6.53 12.19 6.62
CA LEU A 207 -7.65 11.98 7.55
C LEU A 207 -8.92 12.70 7.10
N ALA A 208 -8.81 13.89 6.46
CA ALA A 208 -9.95 14.56 5.84
C ALA A 208 -10.67 13.65 4.83
N ALA A 209 -9.94 12.80 4.14
CA ALA A 209 -10.44 11.83 3.16
C ALA A 209 -10.66 10.43 3.75
N ARG A 210 -10.55 10.25 5.07
CA ARG A 210 -10.74 8.98 5.77
C ARG A 210 -9.86 7.84 5.24
N PHE A 211 -8.57 8.11 4.92
CA PHE A 211 -7.61 7.03 4.66
C PHE A 211 -7.33 6.20 5.91
N TRP A 212 -7.52 6.80 7.09
CA TRP A 212 -7.49 6.15 8.40
C TRP A 212 -8.61 6.70 9.26
N ASP A 213 -9.03 5.92 10.25
CA ASP A 213 -9.92 6.40 11.30
C ASP A 213 -9.11 7.09 12.42
N ILE A 214 -9.71 8.08 13.05
CA ILE A 214 -9.09 8.88 14.12
C ILE A 214 -9.20 8.17 15.47
N ASP A 215 -8.26 8.44 16.38
CA ASP A 215 -8.31 7.89 17.75
C ASP A 215 -9.32 8.64 18.64
N ARG A 216 -9.44 9.96 18.44
CA ARG A 216 -10.34 10.82 19.22
C ARG A 216 -10.74 12.07 18.44
N GLY A 217 -11.79 12.72 18.91
CA GLY A 217 -12.35 13.90 18.27
C GLY A 217 -13.33 13.54 17.17
N ARG A 218 -13.51 14.45 16.22
CA ARG A 218 -14.48 14.28 15.12
C ARG A 218 -14.01 15.01 13.87
N ILE A 219 -14.26 14.41 12.72
CA ILE A 219 -14.10 15.08 11.43
C ILE A 219 -15.46 15.06 10.72
N THR A 220 -15.91 16.23 10.23
CA THR A 220 -17.16 16.31 9.51
C THR A 220 -16.99 17.00 8.16
N VAL A 221 -17.81 16.60 7.18
CA VAL A 221 -17.97 17.28 5.90
C VAL A 221 -19.40 17.77 5.78
N GLY A 222 -19.60 19.08 5.73
CA GLY A 222 -20.93 19.68 5.71
C GLY A 222 -21.83 19.26 6.86
N GLY A 223 -21.25 19.03 8.05
CA GLY A 223 -21.94 18.56 9.25
C GLY A 223 -22.12 17.03 9.32
N MET A 224 -21.80 16.30 8.26
CA MET A 224 -21.83 14.85 8.21
C MET A 224 -20.55 14.28 8.81
N ASP A 225 -20.65 13.39 9.80
CA ASP A 225 -19.51 12.68 10.37
C ASP A 225 -18.94 11.66 9.39
N ILE A 226 -17.68 11.81 9.01
CA ILE A 226 -17.08 10.94 8.00
C ILE A 226 -16.78 9.52 8.51
N SER A 227 -16.68 9.32 9.82
CA SER A 227 -16.39 8.01 10.41
C SER A 227 -17.50 6.97 10.15
N GLY A 228 -18.73 7.45 9.93
CA GLY A 228 -19.89 6.61 9.65
C GLY A 228 -20.21 6.41 8.15
N ILE A 229 -19.41 6.96 7.24
CA ILE A 229 -19.67 6.93 5.79
C ILE A 229 -18.74 5.91 5.12
N ASP A 230 -19.28 5.16 4.16
CA ASP A 230 -18.47 4.26 3.34
C ASP A 230 -17.34 5.04 2.65
N PRO A 231 -16.06 4.57 2.72
CA PRO A 231 -14.92 5.29 2.16
C PRO A 231 -15.03 5.56 0.66
N GLU A 232 -15.58 4.63 -0.13
CA GLU A 232 -15.73 4.83 -1.58
C GLU A 232 -16.76 5.91 -1.88
N LYS A 233 -17.85 5.95 -1.12
CA LYS A 233 -18.86 7.01 -1.23
C LYS A 233 -18.33 8.37 -0.79
N LEU A 234 -17.58 8.39 0.32
CA LEU A 234 -16.93 9.61 0.78
C LEU A 234 -15.94 10.15 -0.27
N MET A 235 -15.19 9.26 -0.93
CA MET A 235 -14.26 9.63 -2.00
C MET A 235 -14.95 10.29 -3.20
N SER A 236 -16.23 10.11 -3.42
CA SER A 236 -16.96 10.83 -4.48
C SER A 236 -16.98 12.35 -4.26
N LEU A 237 -16.82 12.82 -3.02
CA LEU A 237 -16.74 14.25 -2.68
C LEU A 237 -15.35 14.84 -2.90
N TYR A 238 -14.31 14.05 -3.11
CA TYR A 238 -12.92 14.48 -3.16
C TYR A 238 -12.27 14.25 -4.52
N SER A 239 -11.51 15.22 -5.00
CA SER A 239 -10.45 15.03 -5.97
C SER A 239 -9.12 15.29 -5.28
N ILE A 240 -8.17 14.36 -5.44
CA ILE A 240 -6.88 14.42 -4.74
C ILE A 240 -5.76 14.49 -5.78
N VAL A 241 -4.87 15.47 -5.61
CA VAL A 241 -3.63 15.59 -6.39
C VAL A 241 -2.48 15.33 -5.42
N PHE A 242 -1.85 14.17 -5.57
CA PHE A 242 -0.74 13.74 -4.73
C PHE A 242 0.59 14.38 -5.17
N GLN A 243 1.53 14.47 -4.25
CA GLN A 243 2.91 14.87 -4.51
C GLN A 243 3.60 13.84 -5.43
N ASP A 244 3.53 12.57 -5.05
CA ASP A 244 4.06 11.46 -5.83
C ASP A 244 2.94 10.87 -6.68
N VAL A 245 3.01 11.14 -7.97
CA VAL A 245 1.99 10.70 -8.93
C VAL A 245 2.26 9.27 -9.34
N THR A 246 1.32 8.38 -9.05
CA THR A 246 1.32 7.01 -9.56
C THR A 246 0.55 6.93 -10.88
N LEU A 247 1.20 6.41 -11.91
CA LEU A 247 0.62 6.14 -13.22
C LEU A 247 0.67 4.64 -13.51
N PHE A 248 -0.24 4.18 -14.35
CA PHE A 248 -0.30 2.79 -14.74
C PHE A 248 0.34 2.59 -16.11
N ASP A 249 0.91 1.43 -16.36
CA ASP A 249 1.42 1.02 -17.67
C ASP A 249 0.24 0.89 -18.64
N ASN A 250 -0.12 2.01 -19.22
CA ASN A 250 -1.25 2.20 -20.13
C ASN A 250 -1.09 3.50 -20.91
N THR A 251 -2.06 3.84 -21.75
CA THR A 251 -2.06 5.09 -22.52
C THR A 251 -2.28 6.33 -21.63
N ILE A 252 -1.94 7.51 -22.15
CA ILE A 252 -2.24 8.79 -21.50
C ILE A 252 -3.75 8.91 -21.27
N LEU A 253 -4.56 8.59 -22.27
CA LEU A 253 -6.01 8.66 -22.24
C LEU A 253 -6.57 7.82 -21.08
N GLU A 254 -6.18 6.55 -21.00
CA GLU A 254 -6.65 5.63 -19.97
C GLU A 254 -6.16 6.00 -18.56
N ASN A 255 -4.95 6.53 -18.46
CA ASN A 255 -4.47 7.07 -17.20
C ASN A 255 -5.30 8.25 -16.68
N ILE A 256 -5.83 9.10 -17.56
CA ILE A 256 -6.71 10.20 -17.17
C ILE A 256 -8.12 9.68 -16.87
N ARG A 257 -8.63 8.70 -17.64
CA ARG A 257 -9.96 8.08 -17.45
C ARG A 257 -10.17 7.46 -16.07
N ILE A 258 -9.10 7.14 -15.33
CA ILE A 258 -9.18 6.71 -13.92
C ILE A 258 -9.95 7.73 -13.06
N GLY A 259 -9.94 9.01 -13.40
CA GLY A 259 -10.72 10.03 -12.69
C GLY A 259 -12.23 9.79 -12.73
N ARG A 260 -12.75 9.27 -13.87
CA ARG A 260 -14.15 8.86 -14.05
C ARG A 260 -14.23 7.77 -15.12
N LYS A 261 -14.49 6.53 -14.71
CA LYS A 261 -14.41 5.33 -15.56
C LYS A 261 -15.36 5.36 -16.78
N ASP A 262 -16.52 5.99 -16.64
CA ASP A 262 -17.56 6.05 -17.67
C ASP A 262 -17.41 7.27 -18.61
N ALA A 263 -16.31 8.02 -18.51
CA ALA A 263 -16.07 9.20 -19.33
C ALA A 263 -15.77 8.82 -20.79
N THR A 264 -16.35 9.58 -21.74
CA THR A 264 -16.02 9.43 -23.15
C THR A 264 -14.62 9.97 -23.46
N ASP A 265 -14.07 9.61 -24.62
CA ASP A 265 -12.75 10.11 -25.04
C ASP A 265 -12.74 11.64 -25.13
N GLU A 266 -13.82 12.24 -25.61
CA GLU A 266 -13.98 13.69 -25.74
C GLU A 266 -13.94 14.38 -24.35
N GLU A 267 -14.60 13.81 -23.35
CA GLU A 267 -14.59 14.32 -21.98
C GLU A 267 -13.21 14.22 -21.36
N VAL A 268 -12.52 13.07 -21.57
CA VAL A 268 -11.13 12.85 -21.11
C VAL A 268 -10.19 13.87 -21.73
N ILE A 269 -10.27 14.07 -23.06
CA ILE A 269 -9.45 15.05 -23.78
C ILE A 269 -9.75 16.48 -23.33
N ALA A 270 -11.02 16.81 -23.08
CA ALA A 270 -11.41 18.12 -22.57
C ALA A 270 -10.78 18.39 -21.19
N ALA A 271 -10.86 17.43 -20.26
CA ALA A 271 -10.20 17.53 -18.94
C ALA A 271 -8.68 17.60 -19.06
N ALA A 272 -8.08 16.84 -19.97
CA ALA A 272 -6.65 16.86 -20.27
C ALA A 272 -6.17 18.25 -20.76
N LYS A 273 -6.90 18.90 -21.63
CA LYS A 273 -6.61 20.27 -22.11
C LYS A 273 -6.67 21.30 -20.98
N LEU A 274 -7.63 21.18 -20.06
CA LEU A 274 -7.69 22.06 -18.88
C LEU A 274 -6.43 21.93 -17.99
N ALA A 275 -5.80 20.75 -17.99
CA ALA A 275 -4.57 20.48 -17.28
C ALA A 275 -3.30 20.71 -18.13
N ASN A 276 -3.41 21.26 -19.34
CA ASN A 276 -2.30 21.50 -20.29
C ASN A 276 -1.54 20.20 -20.68
N VAL A 277 -2.23 19.05 -20.70
CA VAL A 277 -1.65 17.75 -21.13
C VAL A 277 -1.44 17.71 -22.64
N ASP A 278 -2.30 18.39 -23.42
CA ASP A 278 -2.20 18.56 -24.87
C ASP A 278 -0.82 19.06 -25.31
N ARG A 279 -0.19 19.96 -24.55
CA ARG A 279 1.13 20.54 -24.87
C ARG A 279 2.23 19.50 -25.07
N PHE A 280 2.12 18.31 -24.46
CA PHE A 280 3.08 17.23 -24.66
C PHE A 280 2.48 16.00 -25.36
N ALA A 281 1.23 15.64 -25.06
CA ALA A 281 0.60 14.48 -25.65
C ALA A 281 0.55 14.54 -27.18
N GLU A 282 0.26 15.72 -27.76
CA GLU A 282 0.19 15.93 -29.21
C GLU A 282 1.57 15.84 -29.91
N LYS A 283 2.67 15.88 -29.15
CA LYS A 283 4.03 15.74 -29.67
C LYS A 283 4.51 14.29 -29.74
N LEU A 284 3.81 13.39 -29.05
CA LEU A 284 4.14 11.96 -29.03
C LEU A 284 3.64 11.28 -30.33
N PRO A 285 4.33 10.26 -30.84
CA PRO A 285 3.97 9.60 -32.10
C PRO A 285 2.53 9.09 -32.13
N ASP A 286 2.07 8.49 -31.01
CA ASP A 286 0.73 7.93 -30.87
C ASP A 286 -0.26 8.89 -30.17
N GLY A 287 0.15 10.14 -29.90
CA GLY A 287 -0.67 11.18 -29.29
C GLY A 287 -1.28 10.73 -27.95
N TRP A 288 -2.60 10.84 -27.83
CA TRP A 288 -3.34 10.45 -26.63
C TRP A 288 -3.28 8.94 -26.33
N ASN A 289 -3.01 8.11 -27.33
CA ASN A 289 -2.89 6.67 -27.22
C ASN A 289 -1.43 6.21 -26.98
N ALA A 290 -0.50 7.12 -26.78
CA ALA A 290 0.87 6.79 -26.43
C ALA A 290 0.90 6.06 -25.09
N ASN A 291 1.52 4.86 -25.06
CA ASN A 291 1.82 4.14 -23.82
C ASN A 291 2.95 4.89 -23.10
N ILE A 292 2.79 5.06 -21.77
CA ILE A 292 3.72 5.84 -20.94
C ILE A 292 4.66 5.00 -20.09
N GLY A 293 4.60 3.67 -20.25
CA GLY A 293 5.40 2.70 -19.50
C GLY A 293 5.04 2.60 -18.02
N GLU A 294 5.74 1.72 -17.32
CA GLU A 294 5.54 1.47 -15.90
C GLU A 294 5.74 2.76 -15.09
N ASN A 295 4.72 3.13 -14.30
CA ASN A 295 4.68 4.37 -13.52
C ASN A 295 5.00 5.65 -14.31
N GLY A 296 4.76 5.65 -15.64
CA GLY A 296 5.02 6.80 -16.50
C GLY A 296 6.51 7.12 -16.63
N CYS A 297 7.37 6.10 -16.69
CA CYS A 297 8.83 6.27 -16.78
C CYS A 297 9.30 7.04 -18.03
N GLU A 298 8.48 7.08 -19.08
CA GLU A 298 8.76 7.84 -20.30
C GLU A 298 8.40 9.33 -20.21
N LEU A 299 7.76 9.74 -19.09
CA LEU A 299 7.31 11.10 -18.86
C LEU A 299 8.18 11.84 -17.84
N SER A 300 8.33 13.15 -18.03
CA SER A 300 8.91 14.04 -17.02
C SER A 300 8.00 14.16 -15.78
N GLY A 301 8.54 14.57 -14.64
CA GLY A 301 7.77 14.80 -13.41
C GLY A 301 6.60 15.79 -13.62
N GLY A 302 6.80 16.84 -14.40
CA GLY A 302 5.75 17.81 -14.71
C GLY A 302 4.64 17.27 -15.61
N GLU A 303 4.95 16.38 -16.54
CA GLU A 303 3.96 15.71 -17.39
C GLU A 303 3.11 14.74 -16.58
N ARG A 304 3.73 13.95 -15.70
CA ARG A 304 3.02 13.08 -14.76
C ARG A 304 2.08 13.87 -13.87
N GLN A 305 2.53 15.00 -13.33
CA GLN A 305 1.71 15.87 -12.48
C GLN A 305 0.50 16.43 -13.25
N ARG A 306 0.65 16.83 -14.51
CA ARG A 306 -0.47 17.30 -15.35
C ARG A 306 -1.50 16.21 -15.60
N ILE A 307 -1.10 14.95 -15.77
CA ILE A 307 -2.02 13.81 -15.85
C ILE A 307 -2.82 13.66 -14.53
N SER A 308 -2.16 13.79 -13.38
CA SER A 308 -2.85 13.75 -12.07
C SER A 308 -3.88 14.88 -11.91
N ILE A 309 -3.53 16.10 -12.37
CA ILE A 309 -4.46 17.24 -12.39
C ILE A 309 -5.61 16.99 -13.36
N ALA A 310 -5.36 16.40 -14.53
CA ALA A 310 -6.39 16.03 -15.49
C ALA A 310 -7.40 15.01 -14.90
N ARG A 311 -6.92 14.03 -14.12
CA ARG A 311 -7.80 13.13 -13.35
C ARG A 311 -8.72 13.89 -12.40
N ALA A 312 -8.18 14.90 -11.70
CA ALA A 312 -8.97 15.73 -10.79
C ALA A 312 -10.02 16.58 -11.53
N PHE A 313 -9.70 17.13 -12.69
CA PHE A 313 -10.67 17.82 -13.56
C PHE A 313 -11.77 16.89 -14.04
N LEU A 314 -11.40 15.70 -14.51
CA LEU A 314 -12.37 14.72 -15.03
C LEU A 314 -13.33 14.23 -13.93
N LYS A 315 -12.84 14.07 -12.71
CA LYS A 315 -13.65 13.68 -11.55
C LYS A 315 -14.59 14.79 -11.11
N ASP A 316 -14.17 16.05 -11.22
CA ASP A 316 -14.92 17.28 -10.91
C ASP A 316 -15.58 17.31 -9.52
N ALA A 317 -14.92 16.73 -8.51
CA ALA A 317 -15.43 16.70 -7.14
C ALA A 317 -15.47 18.10 -6.50
N PRO A 318 -16.38 18.35 -5.52
CA PRO A 318 -16.53 19.66 -4.87
C PRO A 318 -15.38 20.01 -3.91
N ILE A 319 -14.65 19.04 -3.42
CA ILE A 319 -13.52 19.21 -2.50
C ILE A 319 -12.23 18.79 -3.20
N ILE A 320 -11.21 19.62 -3.10
CA ILE A 320 -9.87 19.34 -3.67
C ILE A 320 -8.86 19.23 -2.53
N LEU A 321 -8.15 18.12 -2.48
CA LEU A 321 -6.97 17.96 -1.62
C LEU A 321 -5.72 18.05 -2.49
N LEU A 322 -4.82 18.98 -2.17
CA LEU A 322 -3.56 19.19 -2.89
C LEU A 322 -2.39 18.89 -1.93
N ASP A 323 -1.59 17.90 -2.27
CA ASP A 323 -0.36 17.59 -1.53
C ASP A 323 0.83 18.01 -2.39
N GLU A 324 1.44 19.17 -2.06
CA GLU A 324 2.66 19.74 -2.68
C GLU A 324 2.81 19.53 -4.21
N ALA A 325 1.80 19.89 -4.97
CA ALA A 325 1.70 19.61 -6.41
C ALA A 325 2.80 20.27 -7.31
N THR A 326 3.77 21.00 -6.75
CA THR A 326 4.76 21.78 -7.52
C THR A 326 6.22 21.54 -7.10
N ALA A 327 6.54 20.49 -6.35
CA ALA A 327 7.91 20.19 -5.96
C ALA A 327 8.76 19.71 -7.14
N SER A 328 10.01 20.21 -7.23
CA SER A 328 11.06 19.72 -8.15
C SER A 328 10.81 19.87 -9.66
N LEU A 329 10.06 20.89 -10.10
CA LEU A 329 9.75 21.12 -11.51
C LEU A 329 10.60 22.24 -12.11
N ASP A 330 10.85 22.16 -13.41
CA ASP A 330 11.40 23.25 -14.21
C ASP A 330 10.39 24.42 -14.34
N VAL A 331 10.89 25.61 -14.62
CA VAL A 331 10.09 26.86 -14.59
C VAL A 331 8.91 26.83 -15.57
N GLU A 332 9.09 26.23 -16.75
CA GLU A 332 8.05 26.15 -17.77
C GLU A 332 6.90 25.22 -17.36
N ASN A 333 7.23 24.04 -16.84
CA ASN A 333 6.26 23.10 -16.30
C ASN A 333 5.58 23.62 -15.03
N GLU A 334 6.32 24.33 -14.15
CA GLU A 334 5.74 24.96 -12.96
C GLU A 334 4.64 25.96 -13.34
N THR A 335 4.87 26.80 -14.35
CA THR A 335 3.88 27.77 -14.83
C THR A 335 2.62 27.07 -15.36
N ALA A 336 2.78 26.06 -16.21
CA ALA A 336 1.66 25.34 -16.79
C ALA A 336 0.82 24.60 -15.72
N ILE A 337 1.48 24.07 -14.69
CA ILE A 337 0.81 23.42 -13.56
C ILE A 337 0.08 24.43 -12.68
N GLN A 338 0.68 25.60 -12.39
CA GLN A 338 0.03 26.65 -11.62
C GLN A 338 -1.23 27.19 -12.31
N GLU A 339 -1.18 27.38 -13.64
CA GLU A 339 -2.36 27.74 -14.43
C GLU A 339 -3.46 26.68 -14.34
N ALA A 340 -3.10 25.41 -14.45
CA ALA A 340 -4.04 24.30 -14.35
C ALA A 340 -4.65 24.21 -12.93
N LEU A 341 -3.83 24.30 -11.88
CA LEU A 341 -4.31 24.30 -10.49
C LEU A 341 -5.23 25.49 -10.21
N SER A 342 -4.89 26.70 -10.68
CA SER A 342 -5.73 27.88 -10.49
C SER A 342 -7.11 27.75 -11.14
N ARG A 343 -7.22 27.01 -12.25
CA ARG A 343 -8.50 26.65 -12.86
C ARG A 343 -9.25 25.59 -12.06
N LEU A 344 -8.53 24.57 -11.56
CA LEU A 344 -9.09 23.45 -10.83
C LEU A 344 -9.75 23.88 -9.51
N ILE A 345 -9.09 24.79 -8.76
CA ILE A 345 -9.55 25.21 -7.43
C ILE A 345 -10.74 26.18 -7.45
N LYS A 346 -11.08 26.74 -8.62
CA LYS A 346 -12.12 27.76 -8.73
C LYS A 346 -13.48 27.25 -8.29
N ASN A 347 -14.10 27.92 -7.32
CA ASN A 347 -15.40 27.58 -6.72
C ASN A 347 -15.41 26.19 -6.02
N LYS A 348 -14.27 25.69 -5.56
CA LYS A 348 -14.13 24.44 -4.83
C LYS A 348 -13.71 24.71 -3.39
N THR A 349 -13.99 23.75 -2.50
CA THR A 349 -13.37 23.73 -1.16
C THR A 349 -11.98 23.12 -1.30
N VAL A 350 -10.96 23.85 -0.93
CA VAL A 350 -9.56 23.42 -1.16
C VAL A 350 -8.82 23.30 0.16
N LEU A 351 -8.23 22.14 0.39
CA LEU A 351 -7.26 21.93 1.45
C LEU A 351 -5.91 21.61 0.81
N ILE A 352 -4.93 22.50 0.99
CA ILE A 352 -3.62 22.37 0.37
C ILE A 352 -2.51 22.23 1.41
N ILE A 353 -1.64 21.24 1.25
CA ILE A 353 -0.37 21.18 1.97
C ILE A 353 0.64 22.01 1.20
N ALA A 354 1.11 23.07 1.81
CA ALA A 354 2.00 24.02 1.15
C ALA A 354 3.40 24.02 1.79
N HIS A 355 4.39 23.78 0.97
CA HIS A 355 5.81 23.92 1.29
C HIS A 355 6.42 25.20 0.66
N ARG A 356 5.73 25.82 -0.30
CA ARG A 356 6.18 27.05 -0.97
C ARG A 356 5.27 28.22 -0.63
N MET A 357 5.85 29.34 -0.20
CA MET A 357 5.10 30.56 0.16
C MET A 357 4.29 31.15 -0.99
N ARG A 358 4.69 30.94 -2.25
CA ARG A 358 3.88 31.39 -3.42
C ARG A 358 2.50 30.74 -3.46
N THR A 359 2.41 29.48 -3.04
CA THR A 359 1.14 28.75 -2.95
C THR A 359 0.28 29.25 -1.79
N VAL A 360 0.93 29.68 -0.70
CA VAL A 360 0.26 30.14 0.51
C VAL A 360 -0.29 31.57 0.39
N SER A 361 0.39 32.42 -0.41
CA SER A 361 0.00 33.84 -0.53
C SER A 361 -1.38 34.05 -1.17
N GLY A 362 -1.88 33.06 -1.91
CA GLY A 362 -3.23 33.09 -2.51
C GLY A 362 -4.29 32.34 -1.70
N ALA A 363 -3.97 31.84 -0.52
CA ALA A 363 -4.92 31.14 0.33
C ALA A 363 -5.79 32.14 1.10
N ASP A 364 -7.07 31.80 1.29
CA ASP A 364 -8.01 32.57 2.11
C ASP A 364 -7.71 32.39 3.59
N ARG A 365 -7.30 31.19 3.99
CA ARG A 365 -6.99 30.80 5.35
C ARG A 365 -5.71 29.98 5.44
N ILE A 366 -4.95 30.21 6.49
CA ILE A 366 -3.73 29.45 6.83
C ILE A 366 -3.98 28.75 8.17
N VAL A 367 -3.56 27.49 8.26
CA VAL A 367 -3.50 26.71 9.50
C VAL A 367 -2.05 26.25 9.68
N VAL A 368 -1.41 26.72 10.73
CA VAL A 368 -0.03 26.37 11.07
C VAL A 368 -0.05 25.18 12.01
N LEU A 369 0.50 24.06 11.58
CA LEU A 369 0.63 22.84 12.38
C LEU A 369 2.06 22.76 12.95
N SER A 370 2.16 22.59 14.26
CA SER A 370 3.41 22.30 14.97
C SER A 370 3.16 21.28 16.06
N ASP A 371 4.06 20.29 16.16
CA ASP A 371 4.01 19.25 17.19
C ASP A 371 2.66 18.52 17.31
N GLY A 372 1.99 18.31 16.17
CA GLY A 372 0.70 17.62 16.10
C GLY A 372 -0.50 18.43 16.59
N ALA A 373 -0.40 19.75 16.70
CA ALA A 373 -1.49 20.65 17.09
C ALA A 373 -1.54 21.88 16.18
N VAL A 374 -2.68 22.59 16.19
CA VAL A 374 -2.83 23.90 15.52
C VAL A 374 -2.16 24.96 16.40
N ALA A 375 -1.04 25.52 15.93
CA ALA A 375 -0.32 26.57 16.62
C ALA A 375 -0.87 27.97 16.29
N GLU A 376 -1.22 28.19 15.02
CA GLU A 376 -1.75 29.48 14.52
C GLU A 376 -2.80 29.22 13.44
N GLN A 377 -3.81 30.06 13.33
CA GLN A 377 -4.74 30.05 12.23
C GLN A 377 -5.30 31.44 11.96
N GLY A 378 -5.46 31.81 10.70
CA GLY A 378 -5.96 33.11 10.28
C GLY A 378 -5.74 33.38 8.79
N SER A 379 -6.04 34.59 8.35
CA SER A 379 -5.65 35.02 6.98
C SER A 379 -4.13 35.24 6.89
N PRO A 380 -3.53 35.18 5.69
CA PRO A 380 -2.11 35.47 5.50
C PRO A 380 -1.67 36.81 6.10
N ALA A 381 -2.51 37.85 5.96
CA ALA A 381 -2.21 39.20 6.45
C ALA A 381 -2.20 39.26 7.99
N GLU A 382 -3.18 38.64 8.63
CA GLU A 382 -3.27 38.58 10.10
C GLU A 382 -2.04 37.87 10.70
N LEU A 383 -1.68 36.71 10.14
CA LEU A 383 -0.55 35.93 10.66
C LEU A 383 0.81 36.58 10.42
N LEU A 384 0.98 37.33 9.32
CA LEU A 384 2.18 38.14 9.11
C LEU A 384 2.30 39.26 10.14
N GLN A 385 1.19 39.94 10.47
CA GLN A 385 1.18 41.00 11.50
C GLN A 385 1.42 40.46 12.91
N ALA A 386 0.93 39.25 13.20
CA ALA A 386 1.13 38.59 14.49
C ALA A 386 2.60 38.27 14.78
N GLY A 387 3.45 38.16 13.76
CA GLY A 387 4.90 37.92 13.91
C GLY A 387 5.26 36.55 14.46
N GLY A 388 4.36 35.56 14.38
CA GLY A 388 4.52 34.23 14.93
C GLY A 388 5.29 33.25 14.02
N ILE A 389 4.96 31.97 14.12
CA ILE A 389 5.62 30.88 13.37
C ILE A 389 5.50 31.11 11.87
N PHE A 390 4.30 31.48 11.40
CA PHE A 390 4.06 31.74 9.98
C PHE A 390 4.96 32.88 9.44
N ALA A 391 4.98 34.01 10.14
CA ALA A 391 5.81 35.16 9.74
C ALA A 391 7.30 34.80 9.74
N HIS A 392 7.75 33.98 10.70
CA HIS A 392 9.13 33.48 10.72
C HIS A 392 9.45 32.60 9.52
N MET A 393 8.55 31.66 9.15
CA MET A 393 8.71 30.81 7.96
C MET A 393 8.80 31.64 6.67
N VAL A 394 7.94 32.66 6.52
CA VAL A 394 7.97 33.56 5.36
C VAL A 394 9.32 34.29 5.27
N ARG A 395 9.84 34.80 6.41
CA ARG A 395 11.13 35.49 6.46
C ARG A 395 12.28 34.59 6.01
N ILE A 396 12.39 33.38 6.61
CA ILE A 396 13.45 32.42 6.25
C ILE A 396 13.40 32.09 4.75
N GLN A 397 12.21 31.86 4.21
CA GLN A 397 12.08 31.48 2.80
C GLN A 397 12.38 32.65 1.85
N THR A 398 12.17 33.88 2.28
CA THR A 398 12.55 35.06 1.53
C THR A 398 14.08 35.27 1.57
N GLU A 399 14.70 35.05 2.70
CA GLU A 399 16.15 35.13 2.88
C GLU A 399 16.88 34.03 2.08
N SER A 400 16.34 32.81 2.06
CA SER A 400 16.94 31.68 1.31
C SER A 400 16.94 31.89 -0.23
N ARG A 401 16.09 32.75 -0.77
CA ARG A 401 16.11 33.08 -2.20
C ARG A 401 17.32 33.92 -2.61
N SER A 402 17.97 34.58 -1.68
CA SER A 402 19.19 35.35 -1.92
C SER A 402 20.48 34.51 -1.81
N TRP A 403 20.35 33.20 -1.44
CA TRP A 403 21.49 32.31 -1.27
C TRP A 403 22.10 31.95 -2.63
N THR A 404 23.38 32.27 -2.83
CA THR A 404 24.18 31.89 -4.00
C THR A 404 25.26 30.91 -3.54
N LEU A 405 25.56 29.88 -4.35
CA LEU A 405 26.72 29.03 -4.16
C LEU A 405 28.00 29.90 -4.16
N ALA A 406 28.53 30.18 -2.97
CA ALA A 406 29.87 30.81 -2.88
C ALA A 406 30.91 29.78 -3.35
N LYS A 407 31.66 30.09 -4.42
CA LYS A 407 32.90 29.37 -4.69
C LYS A 407 33.89 29.77 -3.59
N ALA A 408 34.28 28.83 -2.75
CA ALA A 408 35.41 28.99 -1.84
C ALA A 408 36.71 29.14 -2.61
#